data_190c090e2af06984f7c15775f09c82cc
#
_entry.id   190c090e2af06984f7c15775f09c82cc
#
_cell.length_a   1.000
_cell.length_b   1.000
_cell.length_c   1.000
_cell.angle_alpha   90.00
_cell.angle_beta   90.00
_cell.angle_gamma   90.00
#
_symmetry.space_group_name_H-M   'P 1'
#
loop_
_entity.id
_entity.type
_entity.pdbx_description
1 polymer ?
#
loop_
_entity_poly.entity_id
_entity_poly.type
_entity_poly.pdbx_seq_one_letter_code
_entity_poly.pdbx_strand_id
1 'polypeptide(L)'
;SGDYLHYGLFTGVVVDLDTALAKRTQELEDVTICTTMWSYAEPPAVLQADPKAEHFHYASSHFTPIERKCNKAGNCWFLPVQFRENTKFYEECRPTFDVAMLQVAPMDKSGNFNLGPQVAEYWGILRNSKKIIVEVNENMIVNHGFENYINISQVDYVVEGSNTPLPTINAKEANDVEKKMAEHIVKLIESGSTLQLGTGGFPNYVGKLIAESDINDLSVHTEMFVDAYLHLFQAGKLTGNKKINKGKMTYTFAMGSQELYDWINDNQMMQVGPVEYINDVDVISQNDKMVSVNSCLQVDLFGQVNSESAGLQHIGGTGGQLDYVMGAFKSNGGKSFLCLPSTRTLKDGTKESLIRATLP
;
A
#
# COMPACT_ATOMS: atom_id res chain seq x y z
N SER A 1 25.08 -16.83 -3.49
CA SER A 1 24.60 -17.49 -2.24
C SER A 1 24.92 -16.61 -1.05
N GLY A 2 24.06 -16.62 -0.04
CA GLY A 2 24.17 -15.76 1.13
C GLY A 2 23.79 -14.29 0.86
N ASP A 3 23.25 -13.98 -0.31
CA ASP A 3 22.90 -12.61 -0.70
C ASP A 3 21.56 -12.19 -0.08
N TYR A 4 21.46 -10.89 0.22
CA TYR A 4 20.28 -10.25 0.76
C TYR A 4 19.69 -9.32 -0.30
N LEU A 5 18.47 -9.64 -0.77
CA LEU A 5 17.84 -8.99 -1.92
C LEU A 5 16.57 -8.24 -1.51
N HIS A 6 16.22 -7.22 -2.28
CA HIS A 6 14.89 -6.58 -2.23
C HIS A 6 14.23 -6.60 -3.61
N TYR A 7 12.94 -6.97 -3.67
CA TYR A 7 12.17 -7.16 -4.91
C TYR A 7 11.27 -5.97 -5.29
N GLY A 8 11.54 -4.79 -4.75
CA GLY A 8 10.60 -3.67 -4.89
C GLY A 8 9.34 -3.86 -4.05
N LEU A 9 8.32 -3.09 -4.35
CA LEU A 9 7.10 -3.01 -3.54
C LEU A 9 5.87 -2.73 -4.41
N PHE A 10 4.72 -3.21 -3.96
CA PHE A 10 3.42 -3.00 -4.61
C PHE A 10 3.44 -3.39 -6.09
N THR A 11 3.07 -2.46 -6.99
CA THR A 11 3.10 -2.68 -8.44
C THR A 11 4.51 -2.65 -9.04
N GLY A 12 5.50 -2.22 -8.27
CA GLY A 12 6.91 -2.16 -8.67
C GLY A 12 7.73 -3.41 -8.30
N VAL A 13 7.09 -4.50 -7.84
CA VAL A 13 7.77 -5.79 -7.64
C VAL A 13 8.20 -6.38 -8.98
N VAL A 14 9.39 -6.98 -9.02
CA VAL A 14 9.95 -7.54 -10.25
C VAL A 14 9.32 -8.89 -10.61
N VAL A 15 9.10 -9.13 -11.90
CA VAL A 15 8.47 -10.36 -12.42
C VAL A 15 9.45 -11.18 -13.24
N ASP A 16 10.14 -10.57 -14.19
CA ASP A 16 11.09 -11.28 -15.05
C ASP A 16 12.38 -11.62 -14.30
N LEU A 17 12.85 -10.70 -13.44
CA LEU A 17 14.01 -10.95 -12.58
C LEU A 17 13.71 -12.02 -11.52
N ASP A 18 12.52 -12.07 -10.94
CA ASP A 18 12.08 -13.16 -10.06
C ASP A 18 12.07 -14.51 -10.80
N THR A 19 11.51 -14.53 -12.01
CA THR A 19 11.50 -15.72 -12.87
C THR A 19 12.91 -16.16 -13.23
N ALA A 20 13.82 -15.24 -13.51
CA ALA A 20 15.21 -15.53 -13.81
C ALA A 20 15.96 -16.11 -12.60
N LEU A 21 15.71 -15.55 -11.41
CA LEU A 21 16.30 -16.05 -10.16
C LEU A 21 15.78 -17.45 -9.81
N ALA A 22 14.49 -17.70 -9.97
CA ALA A 22 13.87 -19.00 -9.76
C ALA A 22 14.49 -20.13 -10.60
N LYS A 23 14.91 -19.84 -11.84
CA LYS A 23 15.60 -20.82 -12.70
C LYS A 23 16.98 -21.25 -12.16
N ARG A 24 17.53 -20.48 -11.22
CA ARG A 24 18.85 -20.73 -10.62
C ARG A 24 18.77 -21.38 -9.23
N THR A 25 17.62 -21.87 -8.82
CA THR A 25 17.40 -22.48 -7.49
C THR A 25 18.49 -23.50 -7.14
N GLN A 26 18.86 -24.39 -8.08
CA GLN A 26 19.87 -25.43 -7.84
C GLN A 26 21.32 -24.93 -7.78
N GLU A 27 21.56 -23.65 -8.11
CA GLU A 27 22.89 -23.02 -8.09
C GLU A 27 23.10 -22.14 -6.86
N LEU A 28 22.03 -21.77 -6.18
CA LEU A 28 22.02 -20.77 -5.11
C LEU A 28 21.60 -21.40 -3.79
N GLU A 29 22.16 -20.89 -2.71
CA GLU A 29 21.84 -21.30 -1.34
C GLU A 29 21.77 -20.08 -0.45
N ASP A 30 20.89 -20.11 0.55
CA ASP A 30 20.78 -19.10 1.61
C ASP A 30 20.58 -17.68 1.07
N VAL A 31 19.69 -17.51 0.09
CA VAL A 31 19.35 -16.18 -0.46
C VAL A 31 18.10 -15.64 0.24
N THR A 32 18.24 -14.51 0.89
CA THR A 32 17.11 -13.84 1.55
C THR A 32 16.52 -12.77 0.65
N ILE A 33 15.20 -12.81 0.46
CA ILE A 33 14.44 -11.89 -0.38
C ILE A 33 13.43 -11.15 0.49
N CYS A 34 13.49 -9.82 0.46
CA CYS A 34 12.52 -8.94 1.11
C CYS A 34 11.64 -8.25 0.09
N THR A 35 10.40 -7.97 0.48
CA THR A 35 9.45 -7.17 -0.29
C THR A 35 8.44 -6.49 0.63
N THR A 36 7.66 -5.59 0.06
CA THR A 36 6.45 -5.07 0.69
C THR A 36 5.28 -5.34 -0.25
N MET A 37 4.40 -6.28 0.13
CA MET A 37 3.14 -6.55 -0.54
C MET A 37 3.31 -7.05 -1.99
N TRP A 38 3.41 -8.34 -2.19
CA TRP A 38 3.35 -8.94 -3.52
C TRP A 38 1.96 -8.75 -4.15
N SER A 39 1.88 -8.05 -5.27
CA SER A 39 0.60 -7.57 -5.82
C SER A 39 0.06 -8.40 -6.99
N TYR A 40 0.84 -9.33 -7.54
CA TYR A 40 0.38 -10.20 -8.62
C TYR A 40 -0.42 -11.39 -8.09
N ALA A 41 -1.27 -11.97 -8.93
CA ALA A 41 -2.17 -13.07 -8.56
C ALA A 41 -1.44 -14.40 -8.29
N GLU A 42 -0.36 -14.66 -9.02
CA GLU A 42 0.47 -15.84 -8.81
C GLU A 42 1.55 -15.55 -7.75
N PRO A 43 1.93 -16.53 -6.94
CA PRO A 43 3.05 -16.38 -6.01
C PRO A 43 4.37 -16.07 -6.74
N PRO A 44 5.34 -15.43 -6.08
CA PRO A 44 6.68 -15.26 -6.62
C PRO A 44 7.24 -16.59 -7.17
N ALA A 45 7.90 -16.52 -8.32
CA ALA A 45 8.45 -17.71 -8.98
C ALA A 45 9.49 -18.45 -8.12
N VAL A 46 10.27 -17.72 -7.31
CA VAL A 46 11.21 -18.30 -6.34
C VAL A 46 10.49 -19.15 -5.28
N LEU A 47 9.30 -18.74 -4.80
CA LEU A 47 8.52 -19.52 -3.83
C LEU A 47 7.87 -20.74 -4.47
N GLN A 48 7.58 -20.70 -5.75
CA GLN A 48 7.06 -21.85 -6.50
C GLN A 48 8.18 -22.86 -6.80
N ALA A 49 9.39 -22.37 -7.10
CA ALA A 49 10.57 -23.19 -7.38
C ALA A 49 11.16 -23.85 -6.12
N ASP A 50 11.03 -23.19 -4.97
CA ASP A 50 11.53 -23.66 -3.68
C ASP A 50 10.43 -23.67 -2.59
N PRO A 51 9.44 -24.56 -2.69
CA PRO A 51 8.30 -24.59 -1.77
C PRO A 51 8.66 -24.99 -0.33
N LYS A 52 9.88 -25.51 -0.10
CA LYS A 52 10.38 -25.89 1.22
C LYS A 52 11.30 -24.85 1.85
N ALA A 53 11.61 -23.77 1.14
CA ALA A 53 12.56 -22.74 1.56
C ALA A 53 13.96 -23.31 1.88
N GLU A 54 14.43 -24.23 1.04
CA GLU A 54 15.77 -24.84 1.16
C GLU A 54 16.85 -23.91 0.58
N HIS A 55 16.50 -23.03 -0.36
CA HIS A 55 17.40 -22.13 -1.09
C HIS A 55 17.07 -20.65 -0.88
N PHE A 56 15.77 -20.32 -0.80
CA PHE A 56 15.27 -18.96 -0.71
C PHE A 56 14.48 -18.70 0.57
N HIS A 57 14.83 -17.64 1.29
CA HIS A 57 14.12 -17.17 2.47
C HIS A 57 13.35 -15.90 2.08
N TYR A 58 12.01 -15.96 2.08
CA TYR A 58 11.17 -14.86 1.63
C TYR A 58 10.50 -14.15 2.81
N ALA A 59 10.60 -12.84 2.86
CA ALA A 59 10.02 -12.02 3.91
C ALA A 59 9.26 -10.82 3.34
N SER A 60 8.10 -10.51 3.94
CA SER A 60 7.28 -9.37 3.54
C SER A 60 6.82 -8.56 4.75
N SER A 61 6.82 -7.25 4.62
CA SER A 61 6.32 -6.34 5.66
C SER A 61 4.80 -6.13 5.60
N HIS A 62 4.15 -6.63 4.54
CA HIS A 62 2.69 -6.61 4.41
C HIS A 62 2.18 -7.84 3.66
N PHE A 63 1.29 -8.61 4.30
CA PHE A 63 0.77 -9.85 3.73
C PHE A 63 -0.48 -9.61 2.88
N THR A 64 -0.43 -10.04 1.62
CA THR A 64 -1.60 -10.30 0.77
C THR A 64 -2.17 -11.70 1.03
N PRO A 65 -3.25 -12.11 0.36
CA PRO A 65 -3.70 -13.51 0.39
C PRO A 65 -2.62 -14.51 -0.05
N ILE A 66 -1.72 -14.10 -0.93
CA ILE A 66 -0.61 -14.94 -1.42
C ILE A 66 0.40 -15.18 -0.30
N GLU A 67 0.92 -14.12 0.31
CA GLU A 67 1.90 -14.25 1.38
C GLU A 67 1.33 -14.97 2.61
N ARG A 68 0.04 -14.77 2.94
CA ARG A 68 -0.62 -15.56 3.99
C ARG A 68 -0.63 -17.07 3.69
N LYS A 69 -0.86 -17.44 2.43
CA LYS A 69 -0.82 -18.84 1.99
C LYS A 69 0.60 -19.40 2.09
N CYS A 70 1.59 -18.63 1.64
CA CYS A 70 3.00 -18.99 1.71
C CYS A 70 3.50 -19.06 3.16
N ASN A 71 3.12 -18.11 4.01
CA ASN A 71 3.44 -18.13 5.45
C ASN A 71 2.87 -19.37 6.13
N LYS A 72 1.63 -19.74 5.83
CA LYS A 72 1.01 -20.98 6.34
C LYS A 72 1.73 -22.23 5.85
N ALA A 73 2.33 -22.20 4.66
CA ALA A 73 3.15 -23.28 4.12
C ALA A 73 4.58 -23.30 4.70
N GLY A 74 5.00 -22.27 5.42
CA GLY A 74 6.30 -22.18 6.08
C GLY A 74 7.42 -21.61 5.20
N ASN A 75 7.10 -20.97 4.07
CA ASN A 75 8.10 -20.43 3.14
C ASN A 75 8.02 -18.90 2.94
N CYS A 76 7.29 -18.19 3.81
CA CYS A 76 7.26 -16.74 3.84
C CYS A 76 7.15 -16.23 5.29
N TRP A 77 7.95 -15.25 5.67
CA TRP A 77 7.99 -14.66 7.00
C TRP A 77 7.45 -13.22 7.00
N PHE A 78 6.81 -12.84 8.10
CA PHE A 78 6.37 -11.47 8.31
C PHE A 78 7.50 -10.62 8.92
N LEU A 79 7.69 -9.43 8.37
CA LEU A 79 8.57 -8.39 8.93
C LEU A 79 7.73 -7.38 9.71
N PRO A 80 7.77 -7.38 11.06
CA PRO A 80 6.93 -6.53 11.90
C PRO A 80 7.54 -5.11 12.01
N VAL A 81 7.23 -4.26 11.05
CA VAL A 81 7.66 -2.85 11.03
C VAL A 81 6.46 -1.97 10.75
N GLN A 82 6.33 -0.84 11.46
CA GLN A 82 5.33 0.17 11.11
C GLN A 82 5.68 0.79 9.76
N PHE A 83 4.70 0.94 8.88
CA PHE A 83 4.95 1.29 7.48
C PHE A 83 5.73 2.61 7.32
N ARG A 84 5.39 3.63 8.09
CA ARG A 84 6.13 4.91 8.10
C ARG A 84 7.60 4.76 8.46
N GLU A 85 7.92 3.81 9.32
CA GLU A 85 9.29 3.59 9.81
C GLU A 85 10.13 2.68 8.89
N ASN A 86 9.54 2.15 7.82
CA ASN A 86 10.24 1.22 6.92
C ASN A 86 11.50 1.84 6.31
N THR A 87 11.45 3.11 5.87
CA THR A 87 12.63 3.81 5.33
C THR A 87 13.80 3.75 6.32
N LYS A 88 13.56 4.19 7.55
CA LYS A 88 14.57 4.18 8.62
C LYS A 88 14.98 2.76 9.01
N PHE A 89 14.04 1.84 9.07
CA PHE A 89 14.31 0.43 9.37
C PHE A 89 15.29 -0.18 8.36
N TYR A 90 15.11 0.08 7.07
CA TYR A 90 16.02 -0.42 6.04
C TYR A 90 17.38 0.29 6.09
N GLU A 91 17.43 1.58 6.35
CA GLU A 91 18.69 2.34 6.43
C GLU A 91 19.54 2.00 7.66
N GLU A 92 18.93 1.80 8.83
CA GLU A 92 19.64 1.73 10.11
C GLU A 92 19.62 0.36 10.78
N CYS A 93 18.55 -0.43 10.59
CA CYS A 93 18.29 -1.64 11.37
C CYS A 93 18.53 -2.95 10.59
N ARG A 94 18.68 -2.90 9.28
CA ARG A 94 18.85 -4.09 8.44
C ARG A 94 20.25 -4.17 7.85
N PRO A 95 20.74 -5.40 7.54
CA PRO A 95 21.93 -5.54 6.72
C PRO A 95 21.76 -4.84 5.38
N THR A 96 22.87 -4.35 4.82
CA THR A 96 22.87 -3.78 3.48
C THR A 96 22.43 -4.82 2.46
N PHE A 97 21.48 -4.46 1.60
CA PHE A 97 21.09 -5.32 0.48
C PHE A 97 22.25 -5.51 -0.50
N ASP A 98 22.49 -6.73 -0.90
CA ASP A 98 23.45 -7.01 -1.98
C ASP A 98 22.89 -6.51 -3.31
N VAL A 99 21.57 -6.66 -3.53
CA VAL A 99 20.88 -6.16 -4.72
C VAL A 99 19.48 -5.67 -4.37
N ALA A 100 19.15 -4.46 -4.81
CA ALA A 100 17.77 -4.01 -4.94
C ALA A 100 17.31 -4.18 -6.39
N MET A 101 16.15 -4.79 -6.58
CA MET A 101 15.51 -4.99 -7.87
C MET A 101 14.15 -4.31 -7.85
N LEU A 102 13.84 -3.50 -8.85
CA LEU A 102 12.56 -2.81 -8.92
C LEU A 102 12.07 -2.65 -10.35
N GLN A 103 10.76 -2.73 -10.54
CA GLN A 103 10.13 -2.47 -11.81
C GLN A 103 9.87 -0.95 -11.95
N VAL A 104 10.17 -0.39 -13.13
CA VAL A 104 10.12 1.05 -13.39
C VAL A 104 9.52 1.35 -14.76
N ALA A 105 9.07 2.59 -14.97
CA ALA A 105 8.69 3.09 -16.29
C ALA A 105 9.91 3.23 -17.21
N PRO A 106 9.72 3.28 -18.55
CA PRO A 106 10.78 3.56 -19.49
C PRO A 106 11.55 4.85 -19.16
N MET A 107 12.85 4.85 -19.45
CA MET A 107 13.72 5.97 -19.18
C MET A 107 13.31 7.22 -19.98
N ASP A 108 13.23 8.36 -19.31
CA ASP A 108 12.97 9.64 -19.93
C ASP A 108 14.22 10.23 -20.62
N LYS A 109 14.05 11.35 -21.33
CA LYS A 109 15.15 12.03 -22.04
C LYS A 109 16.24 12.58 -21.12
N SER A 110 15.98 12.70 -19.83
CA SER A 110 16.91 13.17 -18.81
C SER A 110 17.64 12.03 -18.10
N GLY A 111 17.37 10.79 -18.50
CA GLY A 111 17.96 9.60 -17.91
C GLY A 111 17.28 9.14 -16.62
N ASN A 112 16.03 9.52 -16.39
CA ASN A 112 15.29 9.13 -15.19
C ASN A 112 14.31 8.00 -15.50
N PHE A 113 14.22 7.04 -14.60
CA PHE A 113 13.19 6.02 -14.54
C PHE A 113 12.17 6.40 -13.48
N ASN A 114 10.92 6.59 -13.88
CA ASN A 114 9.84 6.85 -12.92
C ASN A 114 9.49 5.59 -12.14
N LEU A 115 9.30 5.71 -10.82
CA LEU A 115 8.99 4.59 -9.92
C LEU A 115 7.53 4.11 -10.04
N GLY A 116 6.74 4.71 -10.94
CA GLY A 116 5.36 4.35 -11.16
C GLY A 116 4.42 4.90 -10.08
N PRO A 117 3.35 4.17 -9.74
CA PRO A 117 2.34 4.66 -8.83
C PRO A 117 2.74 4.61 -7.35
N GLN A 118 4.01 4.40 -7.02
CA GLN A 118 4.52 4.32 -5.65
C GLN A 118 5.89 5.00 -5.47
N VAL A 119 6.13 5.50 -4.26
CA VAL A 119 7.45 5.86 -3.75
C VAL A 119 7.71 5.11 -2.45
N ALA A 120 6.77 5.21 -1.51
CA ALA A 120 6.80 4.51 -0.22
C ALA A 120 8.19 4.54 0.43
N GLU A 121 8.77 3.39 0.76
CA GLU A 121 10.08 3.26 1.38
C GLU A 121 11.24 3.00 0.40
N TYR A 122 11.07 3.21 -0.89
CA TYR A 122 12.10 2.91 -1.89
C TYR A 122 13.46 3.52 -1.55
N TRP A 123 13.50 4.76 -1.04
CA TRP A 123 14.79 5.40 -0.77
C TRP A 123 15.55 4.79 0.40
N GLY A 124 14.87 4.23 1.39
CA GLY A 124 15.53 3.43 2.43
C GLY A 124 16.19 2.17 1.87
N ILE A 125 15.53 1.52 0.91
CA ILE A 125 16.05 0.35 0.21
C ILE A 125 17.21 0.71 -0.71
N LEU A 126 17.03 1.70 -1.58
CA LEU A 126 18.01 2.07 -2.60
C LEU A 126 19.31 2.62 -2.00
N ARG A 127 19.21 3.46 -0.96
CA ARG A 127 20.39 4.00 -0.26
C ARG A 127 21.16 2.93 0.51
N ASN A 128 20.48 1.86 0.94
CA ASN A 128 21.09 0.72 1.65
C ASN A 128 21.33 -0.50 0.73
N SER A 129 21.63 -0.27 -0.54
CA SER A 129 21.88 -1.34 -1.52
C SER A 129 23.24 -1.19 -2.18
N LYS A 130 23.97 -2.30 -2.35
CA LYS A 130 25.27 -2.33 -3.05
C LYS A 130 25.10 -2.24 -4.56
N LYS A 131 24.01 -2.81 -5.09
CA LYS A 131 23.67 -2.82 -6.52
C LYS A 131 22.18 -2.57 -6.71
N ILE A 132 21.86 -1.85 -7.77
CA ILE A 132 20.50 -1.54 -8.15
C ILE A 132 20.26 -2.06 -9.57
N ILE A 133 19.24 -2.90 -9.73
CA ILE A 133 18.80 -3.41 -11.02
C ILE A 133 17.36 -2.92 -11.26
N VAL A 134 17.14 -2.27 -12.38
CA VAL A 134 15.79 -1.88 -12.81
C VAL A 134 15.27 -2.79 -13.91
N GLU A 135 14.03 -3.25 -13.74
CA GLU A 135 13.27 -3.98 -14.75
C GLU A 135 12.29 -3.00 -15.41
N VAL A 136 12.56 -2.64 -16.65
CA VAL A 136 11.77 -1.66 -17.39
C VAL A 136 10.48 -2.30 -17.87
N ASN A 137 9.34 -1.65 -17.60
CA ASN A 137 8.01 -2.07 -18.03
C ASN A 137 7.30 -0.91 -18.73
N GLU A 138 6.97 -1.05 -20.03
CA GLU A 138 6.25 -0.04 -20.81
C GLU A 138 4.82 0.22 -20.29
N ASN A 139 4.24 -0.72 -19.54
CA ASN A 139 2.94 -0.54 -18.88
C ASN A 139 3.02 0.22 -17.55
N MET A 140 4.25 0.49 -17.05
CA MET A 140 4.40 1.28 -15.83
C MET A 140 4.06 2.73 -16.10
N ILE A 141 3.14 3.28 -15.32
CA ILE A 141 2.68 4.67 -15.47
C ILE A 141 3.74 5.66 -15.00
N VAL A 142 3.72 6.86 -15.60
CA VAL A 142 4.48 8.01 -15.13
C VAL A 142 3.65 8.77 -14.11
N ASN A 143 4.12 8.83 -12.89
CA ASN A 143 3.44 9.52 -11.80
C ASN A 143 4.20 10.78 -11.38
N HIS A 144 3.48 11.86 -11.09
CA HIS A 144 4.08 13.09 -10.58
C HIS A 144 4.18 13.08 -9.05
N GLY A 145 5.20 13.74 -8.53
CA GLY A 145 5.44 13.80 -7.10
C GLY A 145 6.84 14.27 -6.75
N PHE A 146 7.34 13.81 -5.66
CA PHE A 146 8.71 14.08 -5.23
C PHE A 146 9.40 12.76 -4.82
N GLU A 147 10.71 12.67 -5.11
CA GLU A 147 11.51 11.45 -4.95
C GLU A 147 10.95 10.25 -5.74
N ASN A 148 10.22 10.49 -6.81
CA ASN A 148 9.45 9.52 -7.58
C ASN A 148 10.17 8.98 -8.83
N TYR A 149 11.48 9.19 -8.93
CA TYR A 149 12.32 8.64 -10.02
C TYR A 149 13.73 8.32 -9.53
N ILE A 150 14.37 7.37 -10.21
CA ILE A 150 15.80 7.07 -10.06
C ILE A 150 16.52 7.40 -11.36
N ASN A 151 17.70 8.06 -11.28
CA ASN A 151 18.48 8.39 -12.46
C ASN A 151 19.38 7.22 -12.88
N ILE A 152 19.62 7.06 -14.17
CA ILE A 152 20.48 6.01 -14.75
C ILE A 152 21.87 5.97 -14.13
N SER A 153 22.40 7.11 -13.66
CA SER A 153 23.70 7.18 -12.98
C SER A 153 23.74 6.48 -11.61
N GLN A 154 22.59 6.12 -11.07
CA GLN A 154 22.43 5.41 -9.79
C GLN A 154 22.11 3.91 -10.00
N VAL A 155 21.97 3.48 -11.25
CA VAL A 155 21.54 2.12 -11.62
C VAL A 155 22.72 1.34 -12.17
N ASP A 156 22.96 0.13 -11.64
CA ASP A 156 24.03 -0.74 -12.12
C ASP A 156 23.64 -1.53 -13.37
N TYR A 157 22.38 -1.98 -13.44
CA TYR A 157 21.87 -2.78 -14.56
C TYR A 157 20.45 -2.38 -14.93
N VAL A 158 20.19 -2.34 -16.22
CA VAL A 158 18.87 -2.13 -16.80
C VAL A 158 18.47 -3.38 -17.56
N VAL A 159 17.29 -3.91 -17.28
CA VAL A 159 16.72 -5.08 -17.93
C VAL A 159 15.42 -4.66 -18.61
N GLU A 160 15.29 -4.92 -19.91
CA GLU A 160 14.03 -4.78 -20.64
C GLU A 160 13.10 -5.92 -20.20
N GLY A 161 12.00 -5.57 -19.53
CA GLY A 161 11.02 -6.54 -19.04
C GLY A 161 10.08 -7.02 -20.16
N SER A 162 9.29 -8.05 -19.83
CA SER A 162 8.25 -8.61 -20.74
C SER A 162 6.99 -7.74 -20.83
N ASN A 163 7.00 -6.56 -20.22
CA ASN A 163 5.87 -5.63 -20.18
C ASN A 163 4.61 -6.25 -19.55
N THR A 164 4.77 -6.95 -18.44
CA THR A 164 3.65 -7.51 -17.66
C THR A 164 2.67 -6.40 -17.28
N PRO A 165 1.35 -6.56 -17.52
CA PRO A 165 0.36 -5.58 -17.11
C PRO A 165 0.42 -5.32 -15.60
N LEU A 166 0.19 -4.07 -15.17
CA LEU A 166 0.13 -3.74 -13.75
C LEU A 166 -0.99 -4.52 -13.07
N PRO A 167 -0.78 -4.99 -11.83
CA PRO A 167 -1.81 -5.69 -11.09
C PRO A 167 -2.97 -4.74 -10.76
N THR A 168 -4.20 -5.17 -11.03
CA THR A 168 -5.41 -4.40 -10.75
C THR A 168 -6.18 -5.00 -9.58
N ILE A 169 -6.85 -4.13 -8.82
CA ILE A 169 -7.78 -4.54 -7.76
C ILE A 169 -9.19 -4.19 -8.23
N ASN A 170 -10.01 -5.21 -8.45
CA ASN A 170 -11.44 -5.03 -8.66
C ASN A 170 -12.14 -5.07 -7.29
N ALA A 171 -12.57 -3.91 -6.82
CA ALA A 171 -13.28 -3.85 -5.55
C ALA A 171 -14.61 -4.61 -5.63
N LYS A 172 -14.86 -5.48 -4.65
CA LYS A 172 -16.16 -6.12 -4.48
C LYS A 172 -17.21 -5.07 -4.12
N GLU A 173 -18.45 -5.29 -4.52
CA GLU A 173 -19.57 -4.46 -4.04
C GLU A 173 -19.69 -4.56 -2.51
N ALA A 174 -20.04 -3.44 -1.89
CA ALA A 174 -20.34 -3.39 -0.47
C ALA A 174 -21.58 -4.23 -0.15
N ASN A 175 -21.49 -5.06 0.89
CA ASN A 175 -22.65 -5.78 1.41
C ASN A 175 -23.55 -4.84 2.24
N ASP A 176 -24.73 -5.32 2.66
CA ASP A 176 -25.72 -4.49 3.35
C ASP A 176 -25.24 -3.94 4.70
N VAL A 177 -24.35 -4.65 5.40
CA VAL A 177 -23.74 -4.16 6.65
C VAL A 177 -22.78 -3.03 6.35
N GLU A 178 -21.93 -3.20 5.35
CA GLU A 178 -20.98 -2.18 4.88
C GLU A 178 -21.69 -0.92 4.38
N LYS A 179 -22.79 -1.07 3.66
CA LYS A 179 -23.63 0.05 3.21
C LYS A 179 -24.16 0.86 4.40
N LYS A 180 -24.71 0.20 5.42
CA LYS A 180 -25.18 0.87 6.64
C LYS A 180 -24.07 1.56 7.42
N MET A 181 -22.89 0.94 7.52
CA MET A 181 -21.72 1.57 8.14
C MET A 181 -21.34 2.86 7.39
N ALA A 182 -21.30 2.82 6.06
CA ALA A 182 -20.97 3.98 5.23
C ALA A 182 -21.99 5.12 5.40
N GLU A 183 -23.28 4.81 5.45
CA GLU A 183 -24.35 5.80 5.69
C GLU A 183 -24.21 6.54 7.03
N HIS A 184 -23.69 5.87 8.08
CA HIS A 184 -23.40 6.51 9.35
C HIS A 184 -22.22 7.47 9.27
N ILE A 185 -21.16 7.08 8.55
CA ILE A 185 -19.91 7.84 8.44
C ILE A 185 -20.10 9.08 7.58
N VAL A 186 -20.76 8.95 6.42
CA VAL A 186 -20.93 10.06 5.48
C VAL A 186 -21.69 11.24 6.11
N LYS A 187 -22.62 10.99 7.01
CA LYS A 187 -23.32 12.04 7.78
C LYS A 187 -22.41 12.88 8.68
N LEU A 188 -21.21 12.37 8.97
CA LEU A 188 -20.24 13.03 9.85
C LEU A 188 -19.10 13.69 9.08
N ILE A 189 -19.07 13.53 7.74
CA ILE A 189 -18.08 14.17 6.85
C ILE A 189 -18.61 15.53 6.44
N GLU A 190 -17.78 16.55 6.51
CA GLU A 190 -18.12 17.91 6.20
C GLU A 190 -17.48 18.37 4.87
N SER A 191 -18.10 19.32 4.18
CA SER A 191 -17.44 20.00 3.06
C SER A 191 -16.14 20.66 3.52
N GLY A 192 -15.14 20.65 2.66
CA GLY A 192 -13.78 21.11 2.97
C GLY A 192 -12.91 20.09 3.70
N SER A 193 -13.39 18.84 3.91
CA SER A 193 -12.60 17.78 4.55
C SER A 193 -11.44 17.29 3.66
N THR A 194 -10.35 16.87 4.30
CA THR A 194 -9.26 16.12 3.65
C THR A 194 -9.42 14.64 3.99
N LEU A 195 -9.46 13.79 2.97
CA LEU A 195 -9.84 12.38 3.12
C LEU A 195 -8.64 11.43 3.07
N GLN A 196 -8.66 10.42 3.93
CA GLN A 196 -7.96 9.15 3.82
C GLN A 196 -8.99 8.03 3.84
N LEU A 197 -9.03 7.25 2.77
CA LEU A 197 -9.89 6.07 2.60
C LEU A 197 -9.01 4.84 2.33
N GLY A 198 -9.39 3.70 2.91
CA GLY A 198 -8.77 2.41 2.61
C GLY A 198 -9.27 1.82 1.28
N THR A 199 -8.89 0.59 1.02
CA THR A 199 -9.34 -0.20 -0.15
C THR A 199 -10.50 -1.14 0.21
N GLY A 200 -11.28 -1.53 -0.80
CA GLY A 200 -12.36 -2.52 -0.68
C GLY A 200 -13.77 -1.96 -0.90
N GLY A 201 -14.76 -2.83 -0.77
CA GLY A 201 -16.16 -2.49 -1.04
C GLY A 201 -16.70 -1.37 -0.16
N PHE A 202 -16.40 -1.44 1.14
CA PHE A 202 -16.85 -0.45 2.10
C PHE A 202 -16.31 0.97 1.84
N PRO A 203 -14.98 1.22 1.69
CA PRO A 203 -14.47 2.56 1.38
C PRO A 203 -14.93 3.08 0.01
N ASN A 204 -15.07 2.22 -0.99
CA ASN A 204 -15.62 2.61 -2.29
C ASN A 204 -17.08 3.04 -2.18
N TYR A 205 -17.86 2.37 -1.34
CA TYR A 205 -19.24 2.77 -1.11
C TYR A 205 -19.34 4.10 -0.32
N VAL A 206 -18.44 4.36 0.63
CA VAL A 206 -18.29 5.69 1.26
C VAL A 206 -18.05 6.76 0.19
N GLY A 207 -17.09 6.54 -0.72
CA GLY A 207 -16.83 7.44 -1.85
C GLY A 207 -18.05 7.67 -2.73
N LYS A 208 -18.81 6.61 -3.05
CA LYS A 208 -20.06 6.70 -3.81
C LYS A 208 -21.11 7.57 -3.12
N LEU A 209 -21.39 7.33 -1.84
CA LEU A 209 -22.35 8.14 -1.08
C LEU A 209 -21.95 9.61 -0.99
N ILE A 210 -20.66 9.90 -0.84
CA ILE A 210 -20.15 11.28 -0.87
C ILE A 210 -20.38 11.90 -2.25
N ALA A 211 -20.12 11.15 -3.34
CA ALA A 211 -20.33 11.62 -4.70
C ALA A 211 -21.80 12.00 -4.97
N GLU A 212 -22.73 11.26 -4.38
CA GLU A 212 -24.20 11.47 -4.48
C GLU A 212 -24.74 12.51 -3.48
N SER A 213 -23.95 13.01 -2.55
CA SER A 213 -24.36 13.98 -1.50
C SER A 213 -24.07 15.44 -1.87
N ASP A 214 -24.48 16.38 -1.01
CA ASP A 214 -24.16 17.80 -1.11
C ASP A 214 -22.76 18.14 -0.58
N ILE A 215 -22.00 17.17 -0.06
CA ILE A 215 -20.62 17.35 0.40
C ILE A 215 -19.75 17.72 -0.80
N ASN A 216 -18.93 18.76 -0.64
CA ASN A 216 -18.05 19.26 -1.71
C ASN A 216 -16.75 19.86 -1.14
N ASP A 217 -15.90 20.42 -2.04
CA ASP A 217 -14.62 21.05 -1.68
C ASP A 217 -13.68 20.10 -0.93
N LEU A 218 -13.65 18.82 -1.32
CA LEU A 218 -12.86 17.82 -0.67
C LEU A 218 -11.43 17.80 -1.20
N SER A 219 -10.53 17.30 -0.37
CA SER A 219 -9.11 17.10 -0.68
C SER A 219 -8.66 15.69 -0.31
N VAL A 220 -7.49 15.28 -0.81
CA VAL A 220 -6.92 13.96 -0.54
C VAL A 220 -5.53 14.08 0.05
N HIS A 221 -5.31 13.43 1.18
CA HIS A 221 -4.02 13.10 1.76
C HIS A 221 -4.13 11.69 2.34
N THR A 222 -3.58 10.71 1.67
CA THR A 222 -3.84 9.30 1.95
C THR A 222 -2.57 8.46 1.79
N GLU A 223 -2.49 7.34 2.47
CA GLU A 223 -1.46 6.34 2.22
C GLU A 223 -1.66 5.73 0.84
N MET A 224 -2.77 5.03 0.66
CA MET A 224 -3.13 4.35 -0.57
C MET A 224 -4.14 5.17 -1.36
N PHE A 225 -3.86 5.41 -2.64
CA PHE A 225 -4.77 6.08 -3.56
C PHE A 225 -5.59 5.03 -4.33
N VAL A 226 -6.93 5.15 -4.29
CA VAL A 226 -7.87 4.10 -4.72
C VAL A 226 -8.99 4.66 -5.60
N ASP A 227 -9.76 3.77 -6.26
CA ASP A 227 -10.85 4.14 -7.20
C ASP A 227 -11.91 5.07 -6.60
N ALA A 228 -12.14 5.03 -5.29
CA ALA A 228 -13.06 5.96 -4.62
C ALA A 228 -12.73 7.43 -4.94
N TYR A 229 -11.45 7.77 -5.05
CA TYR A 229 -11.04 9.15 -5.38
C TYR A 229 -11.27 9.52 -6.84
N LEU A 230 -11.12 8.55 -7.77
CA LEU A 230 -11.49 8.75 -9.17
C LEU A 230 -13.00 9.07 -9.29
N HIS A 231 -13.85 8.30 -8.61
CA HIS A 231 -15.30 8.55 -8.60
C HIS A 231 -15.64 9.94 -8.00
N LEU A 232 -14.97 10.33 -6.91
CA LEU A 232 -15.16 11.66 -6.30
C LEU A 232 -14.70 12.80 -7.23
N PHE A 233 -13.62 12.59 -7.97
CA PHE A 233 -13.14 13.54 -8.96
C PHE A 233 -14.12 13.69 -10.13
N GLN A 234 -14.59 12.58 -10.68
CA GLN A 234 -15.59 12.56 -11.77
C GLN A 234 -16.90 13.23 -11.35
N ALA A 235 -17.29 13.12 -10.08
CA ALA A 235 -18.45 13.80 -9.50
C ALA A 235 -18.20 15.28 -9.15
N GLY A 236 -17.00 15.83 -9.42
CA GLY A 236 -16.65 17.23 -9.15
C GLY A 236 -16.50 17.57 -7.65
N LYS A 237 -16.26 16.56 -6.79
CA LYS A 237 -16.17 16.75 -5.34
C LYS A 237 -14.76 17.11 -4.86
N LEU A 238 -13.72 16.81 -5.65
CA LEU A 238 -12.33 17.03 -5.28
C LEU A 238 -11.81 18.35 -5.86
N THR A 239 -11.46 19.28 -5.01
CA THR A 239 -10.85 20.58 -5.37
C THR A 239 -9.37 20.66 -5.02
N GLY A 240 -8.91 19.82 -4.08
CA GLY A 240 -7.55 19.88 -3.55
C GLY A 240 -7.29 21.11 -2.67
N ASN A 241 -8.33 21.78 -2.18
CA ASN A 241 -8.22 23.02 -1.38
C ASN A 241 -7.83 22.73 0.08
N LYS A 242 -6.77 21.97 0.30
CA LYS A 242 -6.21 21.67 1.62
C LYS A 242 -5.05 22.62 1.98
N LYS A 243 -4.64 22.60 3.24
CA LYS A 243 -3.68 23.55 3.80
C LYS A 243 -2.27 23.33 3.27
N ILE A 244 -1.80 22.08 3.27
CA ILE A 244 -0.51 21.70 2.68
C ILE A 244 -0.71 20.92 1.39
N ASN A 245 0.27 20.98 0.50
CA ASN A 245 0.18 20.34 -0.83
C ASN A 245 -1.11 20.74 -1.59
N LYS A 246 -1.46 22.01 -1.51
CA LYS A 246 -2.68 22.57 -2.12
C LYS A 246 -2.75 22.30 -3.62
N GLY A 247 -3.91 21.90 -4.11
CA GLY A 247 -4.13 21.55 -5.51
C GLY A 247 -3.62 20.17 -5.92
N LYS A 248 -3.10 19.38 -4.97
CA LYS A 248 -2.55 18.04 -5.23
C LYS A 248 -3.35 16.95 -4.53
N MET A 249 -3.45 15.80 -5.17
CA MET A 249 -3.86 14.52 -4.56
C MET A 249 -2.60 13.86 -4.03
N THR A 250 -2.43 13.84 -2.70
CA THR A 250 -1.17 13.44 -2.06
C THR A 250 -1.26 12.03 -1.49
N TYR A 251 -0.33 11.15 -1.85
CA TYR A 251 -0.32 9.74 -1.45
C TYR A 251 1.07 9.10 -1.55
N THR A 252 1.25 7.89 -0.99
CA THR A 252 2.53 7.20 -1.07
C THR A 252 2.55 6.05 -2.08
N PHE A 253 1.40 5.41 -2.33
CA PHE A 253 1.22 4.46 -3.42
C PHE A 253 -0.24 4.42 -3.89
N ALA A 254 -0.46 3.91 -5.11
CA ALA A 254 -1.80 3.73 -5.67
C ALA A 254 -2.00 2.30 -6.16
N MET A 255 -3.18 1.75 -5.91
CA MET A 255 -3.62 0.47 -6.46
C MET A 255 -5.14 0.51 -6.69
N GLY A 256 -5.59 0.04 -7.86
CA GLY A 256 -7.01 0.01 -8.20
C GLY A 256 -7.26 -0.57 -9.57
N SER A 257 -8.25 -0.04 -10.26
CA SER A 257 -8.61 -0.42 -11.62
C SER A 257 -7.61 0.13 -12.65
N GLN A 258 -7.68 -0.38 -13.88
CA GLN A 258 -6.93 0.20 -14.99
C GLN A 258 -7.33 1.67 -15.22
N GLU A 259 -8.61 2.01 -15.08
CA GLU A 259 -9.10 3.39 -15.22
C GLU A 259 -8.43 4.34 -14.19
N LEU A 260 -8.19 3.87 -12.97
CA LEU A 260 -7.43 4.63 -11.98
C LEU A 260 -6.00 4.90 -12.45
N TYR A 261 -5.30 3.89 -12.97
CA TYR A 261 -3.93 4.06 -13.48
C TYR A 261 -3.89 4.99 -14.69
N ASP A 262 -4.84 4.88 -15.61
CA ASP A 262 -4.96 5.77 -16.77
C ASP A 262 -5.18 7.22 -16.33
N TRP A 263 -5.97 7.46 -15.28
CA TRP A 263 -6.18 8.79 -14.72
C TRP A 263 -4.94 9.35 -14.00
N ILE A 264 -4.19 8.50 -13.30
CA ILE A 264 -2.96 8.91 -12.60
C ILE A 264 -1.84 9.22 -13.61
N ASN A 265 -1.77 8.48 -14.71
CA ASN A 265 -0.66 8.57 -15.67
C ASN A 265 -0.48 9.99 -16.22
N ASP A 266 0.71 10.54 -16.00
CA ASP A 266 1.12 11.92 -16.40
C ASP A 266 0.16 13.03 -15.93
N ASN A 267 -0.55 12.82 -14.83
CA ASN A 267 -1.51 13.78 -14.31
C ASN A 267 -0.87 14.70 -13.27
N GLN A 268 -0.78 15.99 -13.60
CA GLN A 268 -0.17 17.03 -12.76
C GLN A 268 -0.89 17.27 -11.42
N MET A 269 -2.12 16.79 -11.23
CA MET A 269 -2.82 16.87 -9.95
C MET A 269 -2.29 15.84 -8.94
N MET A 270 -1.62 14.80 -9.40
CA MET A 270 -1.07 13.75 -8.54
C MET A 270 0.21 14.21 -7.84
N GLN A 271 0.42 13.70 -6.63
CA GLN A 271 1.64 13.92 -5.86
C GLN A 271 1.94 12.68 -5.02
N VAL A 272 2.66 11.74 -5.64
CA VAL A 272 3.21 10.60 -4.91
C VAL A 272 4.47 11.01 -4.16
N GLY A 273 4.73 10.42 -3.00
CA GLY A 273 5.92 10.73 -2.20
C GLY A 273 6.30 9.64 -1.19
N PRO A 274 7.45 9.81 -0.52
CA PRO A 274 7.94 8.88 0.49
C PRO A 274 6.97 8.68 1.65
N VAL A 275 6.91 7.45 2.18
CA VAL A 275 5.98 7.09 3.25
C VAL A 275 6.27 7.84 4.55
N GLU A 276 7.51 8.12 4.86
CA GLU A 276 7.93 8.89 6.04
C GLU A 276 7.40 10.33 6.04
N TYR A 277 7.08 10.90 4.88
CA TYR A 277 6.41 12.19 4.75
C TYR A 277 4.90 12.03 4.70
N ILE A 278 4.40 11.15 3.86
CA ILE A 278 2.95 11.01 3.60
C ILE A 278 2.22 10.53 4.87
N ASN A 279 2.82 9.60 5.61
CA ASN A 279 2.26 9.03 6.83
C ASN A 279 2.75 9.74 8.10
N ASP A 280 3.49 10.85 7.96
CA ASP A 280 3.91 11.60 9.15
C ASP A 280 2.70 12.23 9.83
N VAL A 281 2.55 11.96 11.13
CA VAL A 281 1.41 12.42 11.94
C VAL A 281 1.31 13.95 11.97
N ASP A 282 2.44 14.64 12.00
CA ASP A 282 2.47 16.12 12.02
C ASP A 282 2.14 16.69 10.65
N VAL A 283 2.58 16.03 9.57
CA VAL A 283 2.20 16.40 8.18
C VAL A 283 0.70 16.18 7.97
N ILE A 284 0.17 15.01 8.32
CA ILE A 284 -1.26 14.69 8.19
C ILE A 284 -2.10 15.73 8.93
N SER A 285 -1.73 16.05 10.18
CA SER A 285 -2.50 16.93 11.07
C SER A 285 -2.53 18.39 10.65
N GLN A 286 -1.65 18.83 9.75
CA GLN A 286 -1.65 20.19 9.22
C GLN A 286 -2.86 20.46 8.29
N ASN A 287 -3.46 19.44 7.71
CA ASN A 287 -4.70 19.59 6.96
C ASN A 287 -5.89 19.62 7.92
N ASP A 288 -6.63 20.70 7.90
CA ASP A 288 -7.85 20.84 8.72
C ASP A 288 -8.92 19.85 8.27
N LYS A 289 -9.81 19.44 9.19
CA LYS A 289 -10.88 18.46 8.95
C LYS A 289 -10.36 17.16 8.30
N MET A 290 -9.23 16.68 8.75
CA MET A 290 -8.71 15.40 8.28
C MET A 290 -9.65 14.26 8.69
N VAL A 291 -10.15 13.52 7.73
CA VAL A 291 -11.05 12.37 7.94
C VAL A 291 -10.33 11.09 7.56
N SER A 292 -10.10 10.25 8.54
CA SER A 292 -9.47 8.94 8.37
C SER A 292 -10.52 7.84 8.52
N VAL A 293 -10.66 6.98 7.50
CA VAL A 293 -11.63 5.86 7.48
C VAL A 293 -10.90 4.56 7.24
N ASN A 294 -10.81 3.73 8.27
CA ASN A 294 -10.10 2.44 8.22
C ASN A 294 -10.97 1.30 8.74
N SER A 295 -10.73 0.10 8.21
CA SER A 295 -11.34 -1.12 8.71
C SER A 295 -10.46 -1.74 9.79
N CYS A 296 -11.08 -2.40 10.78
CA CYS A 296 -10.38 -3.21 11.76
C CYS A 296 -11.04 -4.60 11.89
N LEU A 297 -10.34 -5.52 12.53
CA LEU A 297 -10.79 -6.91 12.69
C LEU A 297 -11.58 -7.11 13.98
N GLN A 298 -11.14 -6.50 15.07
CA GLN A 298 -11.75 -6.61 16.39
C GLN A 298 -11.50 -5.34 17.21
N VAL A 299 -12.40 -5.07 18.15
CA VAL A 299 -12.22 -4.06 19.19
C VAL A 299 -12.61 -4.67 20.54
N ASP A 300 -12.09 -4.11 21.64
CA ASP A 300 -12.51 -4.53 22.98
C ASP A 300 -13.19 -3.39 23.76
N LEU A 301 -13.70 -3.74 24.94
CA LEU A 301 -14.40 -2.79 25.81
C LEU A 301 -13.48 -1.75 26.46
N PHE A 302 -12.17 -1.91 26.34
CA PHE A 302 -11.16 -0.97 26.82
C PHE A 302 -10.67 0.01 25.73
N GLY A 303 -11.20 -0.12 24.50
CA GLY A 303 -10.83 0.73 23.36
C GLY A 303 -9.59 0.28 22.61
N GLN A 304 -9.10 -0.93 22.86
CA GLN A 304 -8.03 -1.53 22.06
C GLN A 304 -8.57 -2.02 20.72
N VAL A 305 -7.77 -1.88 19.67
CA VAL A 305 -8.13 -2.24 18.29
C VAL A 305 -7.12 -3.23 17.73
N ASN A 306 -7.62 -4.32 17.14
CA ASN A 306 -6.82 -5.26 16.38
C ASN A 306 -7.19 -5.15 14.88
N SER A 307 -6.19 -4.84 14.05
CA SER A 307 -6.32 -4.77 12.60
C SER A 307 -5.37 -5.71 11.85
N GLU A 308 -4.48 -6.40 12.54
CA GLU A 308 -3.33 -7.08 11.95
C GLU A 308 -3.41 -8.60 11.99
N SER A 309 -4.10 -9.17 12.99
CA SER A 309 -4.11 -10.61 13.19
C SER A 309 -5.50 -11.20 13.49
N ALA A 310 -5.70 -12.46 13.16
CA ALA A 310 -6.85 -13.26 13.55
C ALA A 310 -6.35 -14.45 14.39
N GLY A 311 -6.36 -14.31 15.69
CA GLY A 311 -5.67 -15.23 16.60
C GLY A 311 -4.16 -15.21 16.35
N LEU A 312 -3.57 -16.38 16.09
CA LEU A 312 -2.13 -16.51 15.79
C LEU A 312 -1.79 -16.29 14.32
N GLN A 313 -2.78 -16.05 13.46
CA GLN A 313 -2.55 -15.84 12.04
C GLN A 313 -2.43 -14.35 11.74
N HIS A 314 -1.30 -13.93 11.20
CA HIS A 314 -1.10 -12.60 10.67
C HIS A 314 -1.92 -12.40 9.39
N ILE A 315 -2.62 -11.26 9.23
CA ILE A 315 -3.56 -11.02 8.13
C ILE A 315 -3.03 -10.02 7.11
N GLY A 316 -2.37 -8.97 7.56
CA GLY A 316 -1.89 -7.89 6.71
C GLY A 316 -0.51 -7.42 7.11
N GLY A 317 -0.41 -6.18 7.39
CA GLY A 317 0.72 -5.47 8.00
C GLY A 317 0.17 -4.34 8.85
N THR A 318 1.04 -3.61 9.51
CA THR A 318 0.64 -2.44 10.29
C THR A 318 0.01 -1.37 9.41
N GLY A 319 0.53 -1.19 8.18
CA GLY A 319 0.15 -0.07 7.32
C GLY A 319 0.30 1.26 8.06
N GLY A 320 -0.44 2.26 7.60
CA GLY A 320 -0.49 3.59 8.22
C GLY A 320 -1.74 3.85 9.05
N GLN A 321 -2.52 2.82 9.45
CA GLN A 321 -3.74 3.04 10.22
C GLN A 321 -3.49 3.88 11.48
N LEU A 322 -2.46 3.56 12.27
CA LEU A 322 -2.11 4.30 13.48
C LEU A 322 -1.74 5.75 13.15
N ASP A 323 -0.95 5.98 12.11
CA ASP A 323 -0.51 7.32 11.70
C ASP A 323 -1.70 8.21 11.34
N TYR A 324 -2.65 7.68 10.57
CA TYR A 324 -3.85 8.41 10.15
C TYR A 324 -4.86 8.61 11.28
N VAL A 325 -4.98 7.65 12.21
CA VAL A 325 -5.78 7.82 13.43
C VAL A 325 -5.23 8.98 14.27
N MET A 326 -3.91 8.98 14.52
CA MET A 326 -3.25 10.04 15.28
C MET A 326 -3.26 11.38 14.56
N GLY A 327 -2.99 11.39 13.26
CA GLY A 327 -2.98 12.60 12.43
C GLY A 327 -4.37 13.25 12.36
N ALA A 328 -5.42 12.46 12.15
CA ALA A 328 -6.79 12.94 12.17
C ALA A 328 -7.21 13.45 13.56
N PHE A 329 -6.80 12.79 14.63
CA PHE A 329 -7.05 13.26 16.01
C PHE A 329 -6.38 14.61 16.31
N LYS A 330 -5.16 14.82 15.82
CA LYS A 330 -4.42 16.09 15.98
C LYS A 330 -4.92 17.20 15.07
N SER A 331 -5.56 16.87 13.95
CA SER A 331 -6.07 17.83 12.97
C SER A 331 -7.21 18.67 13.54
N ASN A 332 -7.20 19.97 13.25
CA ASN A 332 -8.28 20.86 13.65
C ASN A 332 -9.60 20.45 12.97
N GLY A 333 -10.60 20.05 13.77
CA GLY A 333 -11.87 19.50 13.27
C GLY A 333 -11.75 18.11 12.61
N GLY A 334 -10.63 17.43 12.78
CA GLY A 334 -10.41 16.09 12.25
C GLY A 334 -11.24 15.00 12.94
N LYS A 335 -11.43 13.90 12.22
CA LYS A 335 -12.22 12.73 12.68
C LYS A 335 -11.58 11.44 12.21
N SER A 336 -11.51 10.45 13.09
CA SER A 336 -11.03 9.11 12.74
C SER A 336 -12.13 8.08 12.96
N PHE A 337 -12.35 7.23 11.96
CA PHE A 337 -13.34 6.16 11.99
C PHE A 337 -12.63 4.81 11.85
N LEU A 338 -12.81 3.96 12.86
CA LEU A 338 -12.42 2.55 12.82
C LEU A 338 -13.68 1.70 12.69
N CYS A 339 -13.77 0.95 11.61
CA CYS A 339 -15.01 0.35 11.16
C CYS A 339 -14.91 -1.16 11.12
N LEU A 340 -15.89 -1.83 11.68
CA LEU A 340 -16.00 -3.29 11.62
C LEU A 340 -17.47 -3.73 11.67
N PRO A 341 -17.82 -4.88 11.09
CA PRO A 341 -19.07 -5.56 11.42
C PRO A 341 -19.07 -5.96 12.90
N SER A 342 -20.18 -5.83 13.60
CA SER A 342 -20.23 -6.22 15.03
C SER A 342 -20.08 -7.74 15.23
N THR A 343 -20.42 -8.53 14.20
CA THR A 343 -20.37 -10.00 14.25
C THR A 343 -19.87 -10.58 12.93
N ARG A 344 -19.33 -11.80 13.01
CA ARG A 344 -19.08 -12.65 11.84
C ARG A 344 -19.76 -14.00 12.00
N THR A 345 -20.11 -14.66 10.90
CA THR A 345 -20.63 -16.03 10.89
C THR A 345 -19.48 -16.99 10.59
N LEU A 346 -19.24 -17.94 11.46
CA LEU A 346 -18.25 -19.00 11.31
C LEU A 346 -18.76 -20.06 10.30
N LYS A 347 -17.86 -20.98 9.89
CA LYS A 347 -18.19 -22.04 8.92
C LYS A 347 -19.27 -23.01 9.40
N ASP A 348 -19.40 -23.17 10.71
CA ASP A 348 -20.44 -24.01 11.36
C ASP A 348 -21.77 -23.28 11.55
N GLY A 349 -21.90 -22.03 11.08
CA GLY A 349 -23.09 -21.20 11.22
C GLY A 349 -23.14 -20.41 12.52
N THR A 350 -22.23 -20.61 13.45
CA THR A 350 -22.17 -19.87 14.74
C THR A 350 -21.86 -18.40 14.49
N LYS A 351 -22.57 -17.51 15.18
CA LYS A 351 -22.26 -16.08 15.19
C LYS A 351 -21.27 -15.75 16.29
N GLU A 352 -20.21 -15.08 15.92
CA GLU A 352 -19.14 -14.61 16.83
C GLU A 352 -19.12 -13.09 16.87
N SER A 353 -19.06 -12.50 18.06
CA SER A 353 -18.87 -11.04 18.19
C SER A 353 -17.44 -10.65 17.83
N LEU A 354 -17.29 -9.55 17.08
CA LEU A 354 -15.99 -8.90 16.83
C LEU A 354 -15.71 -7.79 17.83
N ILE A 355 -16.69 -7.47 18.70
CA ILE A 355 -16.52 -6.66 19.89
C ILE A 355 -16.24 -7.62 21.06
N ARG A 356 -15.07 -7.55 21.64
CA ARG A 356 -14.54 -8.45 22.66
C ARG A 356 -14.60 -7.82 24.05
N ALA A 357 -14.64 -8.64 25.11
CA ALA A 357 -14.42 -8.14 26.48
C ALA A 357 -12.97 -7.59 26.60
N THR A 358 -12.01 -8.34 26.08
CA THR A 358 -10.60 -7.95 25.92
C THR A 358 -10.05 -8.62 24.66
N LEU A 359 -9.10 -7.99 24.01
CA LEU A 359 -8.36 -8.62 22.89
C LEU A 359 -7.45 -9.73 23.45
N PRO A 360 -7.24 -10.83 22.67
CA PRO A 360 -6.36 -11.93 23.09
C PRO A 360 -4.89 -11.53 23.17
#